data_b479ac472ee131a976b9666a7bf66396
#
_entry.id   b479ac472ee131a976b9666a7bf66396
#
_cell.length_a   1.000
_cell.length_b   1.000
_cell.length_c   1.000
_cell.angle_alpha   90.00
_cell.angle_beta   90.00
_cell.angle_gamma   90.00
#
_symmetry.space_group_name_H-M   'P 1'
#
loop_
_entity.id
_entity.type
_entity.pdbx_description
1 polymer ?
#
loop_
_entity_poly.entity_id
_entity_poly.type
_entity_poly.pdbx_seq_one_letter_code
_entity_poly.pdbx_strand_id
1 'polypeptide(L)'
;MSVYDNILGIAQLSIKKIEDQKKITEKLLDEFNLQHLRSLNASVLSGGEIRRLMMARVMINKPKIVLLDEPLAALDPIVIQDIQKYILKIQSSGTAILVTDHNVKNLFDITDRSYVLGEQTVIAEGTSREILRSSKAIEHYFGSQFS
;
A
#
# COMPACT_ATOMS: atom_id res chain seq x y z
N MET A 1 -13.17 16.46 7.73
CA MET A 1 -11.78 16.91 8.04
C MET A 1 -11.03 17.06 6.72
N SER A 2 -10.16 18.08 6.62
CA SER A 2 -9.29 18.25 5.46
C SER A 2 -8.25 17.14 5.36
N VAL A 3 -7.62 17.00 4.20
CA VAL A 3 -6.47 16.07 4.01
C VAL A 3 -5.35 16.42 4.99
N TYR A 4 -5.03 17.70 5.13
CA TYR A 4 -4.05 18.19 6.10
C TYR A 4 -4.39 17.76 7.53
N ASP A 5 -5.62 18.01 7.99
CA ASP A 5 -6.04 17.67 9.35
C ASP A 5 -6.05 16.16 9.62
N ASN A 6 -6.31 15.36 8.59
CA ASN A 6 -6.23 13.90 8.69
C ASN A 6 -4.82 13.39 9.01
N ILE A 7 -3.79 14.02 8.47
CA ILE A 7 -2.40 13.69 8.77
C ILE A 7 -1.98 14.32 10.09
N LEU A 8 -2.27 15.62 10.28
CA LEU A 8 -1.91 16.35 11.49
C LEU A 8 -2.51 15.71 12.76
N GLY A 9 -3.77 15.26 12.70
CA GLY A 9 -4.43 14.63 13.84
C GLY A 9 -3.70 13.38 14.35
N ILE A 10 -3.14 12.56 13.44
CA ILE A 10 -2.30 11.42 13.85
C ILE A 10 -0.96 11.90 14.41
N ALA A 11 -0.35 12.93 13.81
CA ALA A 11 0.90 13.49 14.31
C ALA A 11 0.74 14.05 15.74
N GLN A 12 -0.40 14.66 16.06
CA GLN A 12 -0.71 15.17 17.40
C GLN A 12 -0.78 14.07 18.47
N LEU A 13 -1.24 12.87 18.10
CA LEU A 13 -1.29 11.73 19.01
C LEU A 13 0.10 11.13 19.30
N SER A 14 1.04 11.27 18.35
CA SER A 14 2.31 10.54 18.39
C SER A 14 3.51 11.45 18.72
N ILE A 15 3.42 12.75 18.47
CA ILE A 15 4.53 13.70 18.55
C ILE A 15 4.20 14.82 19.53
N LYS A 16 5.09 15.10 20.49
CA LYS A 16 4.83 16.11 21.54
C LYS A 16 4.97 17.55 21.07
N LYS A 17 5.96 17.83 20.20
CA LYS A 17 6.28 19.20 19.79
C LYS A 17 5.43 19.61 18.58
N ILE A 18 4.73 20.72 18.68
CA ILE A 18 3.85 21.25 17.62
C ILE A 18 4.61 21.53 16.32
N GLU A 19 5.83 22.03 16.41
CA GLU A 19 6.68 22.27 15.24
C GLU A 19 6.99 20.98 14.48
N ASP A 20 7.32 19.91 15.20
CA ASP A 20 7.61 18.60 14.61
C ASP A 20 6.34 17.96 14.00
N GLN A 21 5.16 18.17 14.63
CA GLN A 21 3.88 17.74 14.08
C GLN A 21 3.63 18.38 12.71
N LYS A 22 3.79 19.69 12.61
CA LYS A 22 3.61 20.44 11.35
C LYS A 22 4.64 20.01 10.31
N LYS A 23 5.92 19.89 10.71
CA LYS A 23 6.99 19.50 9.81
C LYS A 23 6.78 18.12 9.19
N ILE A 24 6.38 17.12 9.99
CA ILE A 24 6.10 15.77 9.46
C ILE A 24 4.85 15.76 8.58
N THR A 25 3.82 16.54 8.92
CA THR A 25 2.61 16.66 8.12
C THR A 25 2.93 17.22 6.73
N GLU A 26 3.66 18.33 6.64
CA GLU A 26 4.08 18.90 5.35
C GLU A 26 4.92 17.91 4.54
N LYS A 27 5.90 17.28 5.19
CA LYS A 27 6.76 16.27 4.56
C LYS A 27 5.93 15.13 3.95
N LEU A 28 4.94 14.60 4.67
CA LEU A 28 4.12 13.49 4.18
C LEU A 28 3.14 13.91 3.09
N LEU A 29 2.62 15.15 3.14
CA LEU A 29 1.82 15.71 2.04
C LEU A 29 2.63 15.74 0.74
N ASP A 30 3.88 16.15 0.79
CA ASP A 30 4.77 16.17 -0.38
C ASP A 30 5.13 14.76 -0.82
N GLU A 31 5.54 13.88 0.11
CA GLU A 31 5.99 12.52 -0.19
C GLU A 31 4.92 11.66 -0.85
N PHE A 32 3.65 11.89 -0.51
CA PHE A 32 2.50 11.15 -1.05
C PHE A 32 1.71 11.95 -2.10
N ASN A 33 2.28 13.06 -2.60
CA ASN A 33 1.67 13.92 -3.61
C ASN A 33 0.23 14.33 -3.25
N LEU A 34 0.04 14.84 -2.04
CA LEU A 34 -1.24 15.27 -1.47
C LEU A 34 -1.31 16.80 -1.24
N GLN A 35 -0.23 17.53 -1.51
CA GLN A 35 -0.11 18.95 -1.19
C GLN A 35 -1.19 19.80 -1.88
N HIS A 36 -1.50 19.51 -3.15
CA HIS A 36 -2.55 20.19 -3.92
C HIS A 36 -3.97 19.89 -3.41
N LEU A 37 -4.14 18.86 -2.59
CA LEU A 37 -5.41 18.44 -2.00
C LEU A 37 -5.55 18.83 -0.52
N ARG A 38 -4.53 19.49 0.06
CA ARG A 38 -4.39 19.71 1.51
C ARG A 38 -5.63 20.28 2.21
N SER A 39 -6.33 21.20 1.56
CA SER A 39 -7.51 21.89 2.09
C SER A 39 -8.84 21.19 1.77
N LEU A 40 -8.83 20.20 0.87
CA LEU A 40 -10.04 19.47 0.51
C LEU A 40 -10.49 18.54 1.64
N ASN A 41 -11.80 18.36 1.77
CA ASN A 41 -12.34 17.35 2.67
C ASN A 41 -11.98 15.95 2.13
N ALA A 42 -11.49 15.05 3.00
CA ALA A 42 -11.10 13.71 2.61
C ALA A 42 -12.25 12.86 2.01
N SER A 43 -13.51 13.26 2.25
CA SER A 43 -14.68 12.57 1.69
C SER A 43 -14.88 12.75 0.19
N VAL A 44 -14.21 13.73 -0.42
CA VAL A 44 -14.32 14.00 -1.88
C VAL A 44 -13.13 13.45 -2.69
N LEU A 45 -12.19 12.78 -2.03
CA LEU A 45 -11.02 12.19 -2.67
C LEU A 45 -11.40 10.98 -3.53
N SER A 46 -10.67 10.80 -4.63
CA SER A 46 -10.70 9.56 -5.43
C SER A 46 -10.13 8.37 -4.64
N GLY A 47 -10.40 7.14 -5.11
CA GLY A 47 -9.89 5.93 -4.47
C GLY A 47 -8.36 5.92 -4.31
N GLY A 48 -7.62 6.34 -5.33
CA GLY A 48 -6.16 6.42 -5.28
C GLY A 48 -5.65 7.48 -4.30
N GLU A 49 -6.31 8.65 -4.23
CA GLU A 49 -5.98 9.72 -3.28
C GLU A 49 -6.24 9.28 -1.84
N ILE A 50 -7.35 8.57 -1.59
CA ILE A 50 -7.64 7.98 -0.28
C ILE A 50 -6.54 6.98 0.11
N ARG A 51 -6.11 6.09 -0.79
CA ARG A 51 -5.03 5.12 -0.51
C ARG A 51 -3.73 5.84 -0.13
N ARG A 52 -3.34 6.90 -0.88
CA ARG A 52 -2.16 7.72 -0.56
C ARG A 52 -2.30 8.40 0.81
N LEU A 53 -3.46 8.96 1.12
CA LEU A 53 -3.72 9.57 2.43
C LEU A 53 -3.61 8.55 3.57
N MET A 54 -4.15 7.34 3.40
CA MET A 54 -4.05 6.27 4.41
C MET A 54 -2.58 5.87 4.63
N MET A 55 -1.80 5.71 3.58
CA MET A 55 -0.36 5.40 3.69
C MET A 55 0.40 6.53 4.39
N ALA A 56 0.16 7.80 4.04
CA ALA A 56 0.78 8.94 4.69
C ALA A 56 0.50 8.95 6.20
N ARG A 57 -0.74 8.67 6.61
CA ARG A 57 -1.13 8.60 8.04
C ARG A 57 -0.38 7.51 8.79
N VAL A 58 -0.23 6.33 8.20
CA VAL A 58 0.49 5.19 8.82
C VAL A 58 1.96 5.53 9.01
N MET A 59 2.58 6.24 8.06
CA MET A 59 4.01 6.55 8.09
C MET A 59 4.43 7.58 9.14
N ILE A 60 3.49 8.30 9.76
CA ILE A 60 3.78 9.21 10.88
C ILE A 60 4.51 8.48 12.01
N ASN A 61 4.10 7.26 12.32
CA ASN A 61 4.63 6.45 13.41
C ASN A 61 5.90 5.67 13.05
N LYS A 62 6.41 5.80 11.83
CA LYS A 62 7.58 5.06 11.33
C LYS A 62 7.50 3.57 11.69
N PRO A 63 6.45 2.87 11.27
CA PRO A 63 6.23 1.48 11.66
C PRO A 63 7.34 0.57 11.12
N LYS A 64 7.63 -0.51 11.85
CA LYS A 64 8.54 -1.56 11.36
C LYS A 64 7.88 -2.47 10.33
N ILE A 65 6.55 -2.61 10.41
CA ILE A 65 5.74 -3.40 9.48
C ILE A 65 4.43 -2.66 9.18
N VAL A 66 4.00 -2.73 7.93
CA VAL A 66 2.69 -2.22 7.45
C VAL A 66 1.92 -3.38 6.84
N LEU A 67 0.65 -3.50 7.22
CA LEU A 67 -0.29 -4.46 6.65
C LEU A 67 -1.22 -3.72 5.69
N LEU A 68 -1.27 -4.17 4.44
CA LEU A 68 -2.10 -3.60 3.38
C LEU A 68 -3.06 -4.68 2.88
N ASP A 69 -4.34 -4.48 3.13
CA ASP A 69 -5.39 -5.38 2.67
C ASP A 69 -6.04 -4.82 1.41
N GLU A 70 -5.88 -5.54 0.30
CA GLU A 70 -6.35 -5.19 -1.04
C GLU A 70 -6.10 -3.71 -1.45
N PRO A 71 -4.87 -3.19 -1.33
CA PRO A 71 -4.59 -1.78 -1.58
C PRO A 71 -4.78 -1.36 -3.04
N LEU A 72 -4.78 -2.32 -3.97
CA LEU A 72 -4.85 -2.10 -5.41
C LEU A 72 -6.26 -2.38 -5.97
N ALA A 73 -7.18 -2.88 -5.15
CA ALA A 73 -8.52 -3.26 -5.59
C ALA A 73 -9.34 -2.06 -6.08
N ALA A 74 -10.11 -2.28 -7.16
CA ALA A 74 -11.02 -1.30 -7.76
C ALA A 74 -10.35 0.04 -8.17
N LEU A 75 -9.09 -0.02 -8.59
CA LEU A 75 -8.34 1.11 -9.12
C LEU A 75 -8.02 0.92 -10.61
N ASP A 76 -7.91 2.03 -11.34
CA ASP A 76 -7.47 2.04 -12.73
C ASP A 76 -5.97 1.64 -12.84
N PRO A 77 -5.54 1.03 -13.95
CA PRO A 77 -4.16 0.56 -14.13
C PRO A 77 -3.08 1.62 -13.89
N ILE A 78 -3.34 2.87 -14.25
CA ILE A 78 -2.40 3.99 -14.03
C ILE A 78 -2.28 4.28 -12.53
N VAL A 79 -3.41 4.28 -11.82
CA VAL A 79 -3.47 4.51 -10.37
C VAL A 79 -2.81 3.35 -9.62
N ILE A 80 -3.00 2.10 -10.07
CA ILE A 80 -2.33 0.92 -9.52
C ILE A 80 -0.82 1.11 -9.54
N GLN A 81 -0.25 1.49 -10.69
CA GLN A 81 1.19 1.74 -10.81
C GLN A 81 1.69 2.83 -9.84
N ASP A 82 0.90 3.87 -9.62
CA ASP A 82 1.26 4.92 -8.68
C ASP A 82 1.24 4.40 -7.23
N ILE A 83 0.23 3.64 -6.84
CA ILE A 83 0.16 3.03 -5.50
C ILE A 83 1.32 2.05 -5.28
N GLN A 84 1.66 1.23 -6.28
CA GLN A 84 2.82 0.33 -6.25
C GLN A 84 4.12 1.11 -5.97
N LYS A 85 4.34 2.27 -6.62
CA LYS A 85 5.51 3.13 -6.35
C LYS A 85 5.57 3.60 -4.89
N TYR A 86 4.42 3.96 -4.29
CA TYR A 86 4.37 4.34 -2.87
C TYR A 86 4.66 3.17 -1.94
N ILE A 87 4.16 1.97 -2.25
CA ILE A 87 4.46 0.74 -1.51
C ILE A 87 5.97 0.47 -1.53
N LEU A 88 6.60 0.49 -2.70
CA LEU A 88 8.05 0.31 -2.85
C LEU A 88 8.86 1.41 -2.15
N LYS A 89 8.38 2.65 -2.15
CA LYS A 89 9.01 3.75 -1.42
C LYS A 89 8.96 3.52 0.09
N ILE A 90 7.86 3.02 0.63
CA ILE A 90 7.73 2.66 2.05
C ILE A 90 8.70 1.52 2.38
N GLN A 91 8.74 0.46 1.56
CA GLN A 91 9.66 -0.67 1.74
C GLN A 91 11.13 -0.20 1.73
N SER A 92 11.52 0.65 0.77
CA SER A 92 12.89 1.17 0.66
C SER A 92 13.33 2.04 1.86
N SER A 93 12.37 2.55 2.63
CA SER A 93 12.65 3.26 3.89
C SER A 93 12.94 2.33 5.08
N GLY A 94 12.97 1.01 4.86
CA GLY A 94 13.24 0.00 5.89
C GLY A 94 12.00 -0.54 6.61
N THR A 95 10.80 -0.22 6.11
CA THR A 95 9.54 -0.77 6.63
C THR A 95 9.19 -2.07 5.91
N ALA A 96 8.99 -3.16 6.63
CA ALA A 96 8.47 -4.40 6.06
C ALA A 96 6.99 -4.23 5.68
N ILE A 97 6.58 -4.86 4.55
CA ILE A 97 5.19 -4.77 4.09
C ILE A 97 4.64 -6.17 3.91
N LEU A 98 3.47 -6.43 4.49
CA LEU A 98 2.63 -7.56 4.16
C LEU A 98 1.41 -7.03 3.38
N VAL A 99 1.24 -7.47 2.16
CA VAL A 99 0.15 -7.04 1.27
C VAL A 99 -0.66 -8.24 0.82
N THR A 100 -1.98 -8.09 0.82
CA THR A 100 -2.92 -9.04 0.21
C THR A 100 -3.59 -8.40 -0.99
N ASP A 101 -3.84 -9.14 -2.04
CA ASP A 101 -4.66 -8.73 -3.17
C ASP A 101 -5.08 -9.98 -3.96
N HIS A 102 -6.21 -9.92 -4.62
CA HIS A 102 -6.70 -10.98 -5.48
C HIS A 102 -6.10 -10.90 -6.90
N ASN A 103 -5.52 -9.77 -7.30
CA ASN A 103 -4.84 -9.62 -8.58
C ASN A 103 -3.34 -9.90 -8.44
N VAL A 104 -2.98 -11.14 -8.65
CA VAL A 104 -1.61 -11.65 -8.46
C VAL A 104 -0.57 -10.92 -9.31
N LYS A 105 -0.92 -10.50 -10.56
CA LYS A 105 0.01 -9.77 -11.43
C LYS A 105 0.48 -8.47 -10.78
N ASN A 106 -0.46 -7.72 -10.19
CA ASN A 106 -0.15 -6.47 -9.53
C ASN A 106 0.75 -6.65 -8.30
N LEU A 107 0.66 -7.80 -7.61
CA LEU A 107 1.51 -8.10 -6.46
C LEU A 107 2.92 -8.53 -6.87
N PHE A 108 3.06 -9.28 -7.95
CA PHE A 108 4.36 -9.82 -8.37
C PHE A 108 5.40 -8.75 -8.70
N ASP A 109 4.95 -7.56 -9.10
CA ASP A 109 5.82 -6.43 -9.41
C ASP A 109 6.41 -5.75 -8.16
N ILE A 110 5.81 -5.98 -6.98
CA ILE A 110 6.15 -5.26 -5.74
C ILE A 110 6.49 -6.18 -4.56
N THR A 111 6.51 -7.50 -4.76
CA THR A 111 6.77 -8.47 -3.68
C THR A 111 8.06 -9.25 -3.92
N ASP A 112 8.87 -9.40 -2.87
CA ASP A 112 10.06 -10.26 -2.87
C ASP A 112 9.68 -11.73 -2.70
N ARG A 113 8.61 -12.00 -1.95
CA ARG A 113 8.08 -13.33 -1.65
C ARG A 113 6.57 -13.30 -1.54
N SER A 114 5.93 -14.32 -2.08
CA SER A 114 4.47 -14.45 -2.07
C SER A 114 4.04 -15.81 -1.54
N TYR A 115 2.87 -15.85 -0.93
CA TYR A 115 2.16 -17.04 -0.47
C TYR A 115 0.82 -17.10 -1.18
N VAL A 116 0.55 -18.22 -1.83
CA VAL A 116 -0.76 -18.48 -2.44
C VAL A 116 -1.58 -19.31 -1.48
N LEU A 117 -2.73 -18.78 -1.08
CA LEU A 117 -3.65 -19.43 -0.15
C LEU A 117 -4.78 -20.10 -0.93
N GLY A 118 -5.09 -21.34 -0.59
CA GLY A 118 -6.22 -22.08 -1.12
C GLY A 118 -6.58 -23.24 -0.20
N GLU A 119 -7.84 -23.62 -0.15
CA GLU A 119 -8.31 -24.73 0.70
C GLU A 119 -7.85 -24.65 2.16
N GLN A 120 -7.85 -23.45 2.71
CA GLN A 120 -7.42 -23.13 4.08
C GLN A 120 -5.94 -23.44 4.38
N THR A 121 -5.11 -23.61 3.37
CA THR A 121 -3.67 -23.89 3.49
C THR A 121 -2.85 -23.00 2.56
N VAL A 122 -1.52 -23.00 2.77
CA VAL A 122 -0.57 -22.43 1.79
C VAL A 122 -0.34 -23.48 0.72
N ILE A 123 -0.81 -23.23 -0.51
CA ILE A 123 -0.68 -24.15 -1.65
C ILE A 123 0.61 -23.93 -2.44
N ALA A 124 1.18 -22.71 -2.41
CA ALA A 124 2.47 -22.38 -2.97
C ALA A 124 3.10 -21.20 -2.25
N GLU A 125 4.43 -21.16 -2.20
CA GLU A 125 5.20 -20.04 -1.67
C GLU A 125 6.50 -19.85 -2.45
N GLY A 126 7.02 -18.63 -2.49
CA GLY A 126 8.27 -18.30 -3.15
C GLY A 126 8.25 -16.95 -3.85
N THR A 127 9.24 -16.71 -4.69
CA THR A 127 9.28 -15.57 -5.61
C THR A 127 8.17 -15.67 -6.66
N SER A 128 7.83 -14.56 -7.30
CA SER A 128 6.86 -14.54 -8.41
C SER A 128 7.16 -15.58 -9.49
N ARG A 129 8.46 -15.77 -9.82
CA ARG A 129 8.92 -16.75 -10.82
C ARG A 129 8.70 -18.20 -10.38
N GLU A 130 8.88 -18.48 -9.08
CA GLU A 130 8.65 -19.83 -8.53
C GLU A 130 7.16 -20.15 -8.48
N ILE A 131 6.33 -19.19 -8.07
CA ILE A 131 4.88 -19.34 -8.04
C ILE A 131 4.31 -19.59 -9.44
N LEU A 132 4.76 -18.85 -10.46
CA LEU A 132 4.34 -19.04 -11.86
C LEU A 132 4.76 -20.38 -12.47
N ARG A 133 5.67 -21.12 -11.82
CA ARG A 133 6.08 -22.48 -12.23
C ARG A 133 5.42 -23.58 -11.40
N SER A 134 4.72 -23.23 -10.34
CA SER A 134 4.04 -24.18 -9.47
C SER A 134 2.76 -24.69 -10.14
N SER A 135 2.72 -25.99 -10.47
CA SER A 135 1.53 -26.64 -11.04
C SER A 135 0.30 -26.46 -10.15
N LYS A 136 0.47 -26.54 -8.83
CA LYS A 136 -0.61 -26.31 -7.85
C LYS A 136 -1.15 -24.89 -7.90
N ALA A 137 -0.26 -23.87 -7.97
CA ALA A 137 -0.69 -22.48 -8.06
C ALA A 137 -1.40 -22.21 -9.40
N ILE A 138 -0.92 -22.80 -10.50
CA ILE A 138 -1.52 -22.67 -11.83
C ILE A 138 -2.92 -23.28 -11.81
N GLU A 139 -3.09 -24.50 -11.33
CA GLU A 139 -4.37 -25.21 -11.30
C GLU A 139 -5.42 -24.49 -10.44
N HIS A 140 -5.04 -24.01 -9.24
CA HIS A 140 -5.99 -23.47 -8.27
C HIS A 140 -6.28 -21.96 -8.45
N TYR A 141 -5.37 -21.20 -9.03
CA TYR A 141 -5.49 -19.76 -9.04
C TYR A 141 -5.46 -19.12 -10.42
N PHE A 142 -4.68 -19.66 -11.35
CA PHE A 142 -4.47 -19.06 -12.67
C PHE A 142 -5.35 -19.71 -13.76
N GLY A 143 -5.83 -20.93 -13.53
CA GLY A 143 -6.61 -21.67 -14.52
C GLY A 143 -5.90 -21.75 -15.86
N SER A 144 -6.66 -21.99 -16.94
CA SER A 144 -6.15 -22.11 -18.31
C SER A 144 -5.62 -20.80 -18.95
N GLN A 145 -5.62 -19.69 -18.23
CA GLN A 145 -5.17 -18.38 -18.76
C GLN A 145 -3.65 -18.21 -18.80
N PHE A 146 -2.87 -19.16 -18.27
CA PHE A 146 -1.41 -19.10 -18.19
C PHE A 146 -0.71 -20.35 -18.77
N SER A 147 -1.46 -21.21 -19.50
CA SER A 147 -0.89 -22.34 -20.25
C SER A 147 -0.50 -21.93 -21.66
#